data_15eab21a28eb7814f5c1b063270fc142
#
_entry.id   15eab21a28eb7814f5c1b063270fc142
#
_cell.length_a   1.000
_cell.length_b   1.000
_cell.length_c   1.000
_cell.angle_alpha   90.00
_cell.angle_beta   90.00
_cell.angle_gamma   90.00
#
_symmetry.space_group_name_H-M   'P 1'
#
loop_
_entity.id
_entity.type
_entity.pdbx_description
1 polymer ?
#
loop_
_entity_poly.entity_id
_entity_poly.type
_entity_poly.pdbx_seq_one_letter_code
_entity_poly.pdbx_strand_id
1 'polypeptide(L)'
;MPIARHFEELEIWQDAKGLSILIYSQFKKCTYFRFRDQIQAAAVSIMNNIAEGFERKKGSKEFERFLYIAKGSAGEVRSMLYLAKEFGYISDRECENNKALCLKISRTLYGLISSL
;
A
#
# COMPACT_ATOMS: atom_id res chain seq x y z
N MET A 1 -3.99 21.35 15.30
CA MET A 1 -4.01 20.40 14.15
C MET A 1 -5.42 19.95 13.87
N PRO A 2 -5.90 20.15 12.66
CA PRO A 2 -7.21 19.60 12.32
C PRO A 2 -7.16 18.08 12.33
N ILE A 3 -8.16 17.48 12.95
CA ILE A 3 -8.31 16.03 12.96
C ILE A 3 -9.00 15.64 11.66
N ALA A 4 -8.44 14.63 10.95
CA ALA A 4 -9.05 14.13 9.73
C ALA A 4 -10.46 13.62 10.02
N ARG A 5 -11.43 14.03 9.21
CA ARG A 5 -12.82 13.60 9.32
C ARG A 5 -13.16 12.48 8.36
N HIS A 6 -12.39 12.38 7.28
CA HIS A 6 -12.60 11.39 6.23
C HIS A 6 -11.27 10.78 5.86
N PHE A 7 -11.27 9.48 5.49
CA PHE A 7 -10.01 8.80 5.17
C PHE A 7 -9.31 9.44 3.96
N GLU A 8 -10.07 10.07 3.05
CA GLU A 8 -9.49 10.72 1.88
C GLU A 8 -8.55 11.86 2.23
N GLU A 9 -8.69 12.42 3.44
CA GLU A 9 -7.82 13.50 3.93
C GLU A 9 -6.47 12.97 4.43
N LEU A 10 -6.35 11.66 4.63
CA LEU A 10 -5.13 11.06 5.13
C LEU A 10 -4.10 10.95 4.01
N GLU A 11 -2.93 11.55 4.22
CA GLU A 11 -1.84 11.46 3.24
C GLU A 11 -1.46 10.02 2.97
N ILE A 12 -1.47 9.16 3.99
CA ILE A 12 -1.14 7.75 3.84
C ILE A 12 -2.11 7.03 2.91
N TRP A 13 -3.40 7.38 2.96
CA TRP A 13 -4.38 6.81 2.03
C TRP A 13 -4.12 7.28 0.61
N GLN A 14 -3.78 8.56 0.45
CA GLN A 14 -3.44 9.12 -0.87
C GLN A 14 -2.18 8.47 -1.44
N ASP A 15 -1.17 8.25 -0.62
CA ASP A 15 0.05 7.54 -1.04
C ASP A 15 -0.27 6.11 -1.47
N ALA A 16 -1.11 5.42 -0.73
CA ALA A 16 -1.50 4.04 -1.06
C ALA A 16 -2.32 3.98 -2.36
N LYS A 17 -3.21 4.94 -2.56
CA LYS A 17 -3.95 5.08 -3.81
C LYS A 17 -2.98 5.31 -4.98
N GLY A 18 -2.02 6.21 -4.78
CA GLY A 18 -0.99 6.49 -5.80
C GLY A 18 -0.19 5.26 -6.19
N LEU A 19 0.20 4.47 -5.19
CA LEU A 19 0.89 3.20 -5.44
C LEU A 19 0.03 2.25 -6.27
N SER A 20 -1.26 2.13 -5.96
CA SER A 20 -2.18 1.27 -6.70
C SER A 20 -2.27 1.68 -8.17
N ILE A 21 -2.32 2.99 -8.43
CA ILE A 21 -2.37 3.52 -9.80
C ILE A 21 -1.08 3.19 -10.54
N LEU A 22 0.08 3.37 -9.89
CA LEU A 22 1.38 3.03 -10.48
C LEU A 22 1.48 1.55 -10.82
N ILE A 23 1.11 0.68 -9.89
CA ILE A 23 1.15 -0.77 -10.10
C ILE A 23 0.23 -1.16 -11.25
N TYR A 24 -0.99 -0.65 -11.28
CA TYR A 24 -1.92 -0.94 -12.37
C TYR A 24 -1.31 -0.55 -13.72
N SER A 25 -0.78 0.66 -13.81
CA SER A 25 -0.22 1.19 -15.06
C SER A 25 1.02 0.42 -15.52
N GLN A 26 1.94 0.13 -14.58
CA GLN A 26 3.22 -0.50 -14.90
C GLN A 26 3.08 -1.98 -15.26
N PHE A 27 2.03 -2.65 -14.80
CA PHE A 27 1.83 -4.08 -15.03
C PHE A 27 0.78 -4.38 -16.11
N LYS A 28 0.32 -3.37 -16.86
CA LYS A 28 -0.70 -3.56 -17.91
C LYS A 28 -0.31 -4.62 -18.93
N LYS A 29 0.96 -4.66 -19.31
CA LYS A 29 1.46 -5.57 -20.36
C LYS A 29 2.03 -6.87 -19.79
N CYS A 30 1.96 -7.05 -18.48
CA CYS A 30 2.43 -8.27 -17.85
C CYS A 30 1.52 -9.44 -18.23
N THR A 31 2.10 -10.48 -18.84
CA THR A 31 1.34 -11.65 -19.28
C THR A 31 1.27 -12.75 -18.23
N TYR A 32 2.05 -12.65 -17.18
CA TYR A 32 1.93 -13.56 -16.04
C TYR A 32 0.78 -13.07 -15.17
N PHE A 33 -0.43 -13.46 -15.52
CA PHE A 33 -1.65 -12.87 -14.98
C PHE A 33 -1.82 -13.11 -13.47
N ARG A 34 -1.39 -14.26 -12.96
CA ARG A 34 -1.44 -14.53 -11.51
C ARG A 34 -0.58 -13.53 -10.74
N PHE A 35 0.61 -13.27 -11.24
CA PHE A 35 1.51 -12.31 -10.60
C PHE A 35 0.92 -10.91 -10.64
N ARG A 36 0.47 -10.50 -11.83
CA ARG A 36 -0.15 -9.18 -12.03
C ARG A 36 -1.33 -8.98 -11.08
N ASP A 37 -2.24 -9.94 -11.05
CA ASP A 37 -3.44 -9.83 -10.24
C ASP A 37 -3.11 -9.81 -8.76
N GLN A 38 -2.12 -10.59 -8.33
CA GLN A 38 -1.70 -10.63 -6.93
C GLN A 38 -1.08 -9.32 -6.47
N ILE A 39 -0.18 -8.72 -7.26
CA ILE A 39 0.45 -7.46 -6.86
C ILE A 39 -0.55 -6.30 -6.90
N GLN A 40 -1.47 -6.30 -7.86
CA GLN A 40 -2.55 -5.31 -7.91
C GLN A 40 -3.46 -5.45 -6.69
N ALA A 41 -3.85 -6.66 -6.35
CA ALA A 41 -4.70 -6.91 -5.19
C ALA A 41 -4.00 -6.48 -3.89
N ALA A 42 -2.70 -6.76 -3.75
CA ALA A 42 -1.95 -6.36 -2.56
C ALA A 42 -1.87 -4.84 -2.44
N ALA A 43 -1.64 -4.14 -3.55
CA ALA A 43 -1.59 -2.68 -3.55
C ALA A 43 -2.94 -2.07 -3.15
N VAL A 44 -4.04 -2.56 -3.71
CA VAL A 44 -5.38 -2.09 -3.38
C VAL A 44 -5.71 -2.40 -1.91
N SER A 45 -5.24 -3.53 -1.40
CA SER A 45 -5.45 -3.93 -0.01
C SER A 45 -4.87 -2.90 0.97
N ILE A 46 -3.76 -2.25 0.63
CA ILE A 46 -3.19 -1.21 1.50
C ILE A 46 -4.21 -0.09 1.72
N MET A 47 -4.67 0.51 0.63
CA MET A 47 -5.58 1.66 0.72
C MET A 47 -6.92 1.29 1.33
N ASN A 48 -7.45 0.12 0.99
CA ASN A 48 -8.74 -0.32 1.50
C ASN A 48 -8.71 -0.61 3.00
N ASN A 49 -7.61 -1.17 3.51
CA ASN A 49 -7.51 -1.43 4.94
C ASN A 49 -7.31 -0.14 5.74
N ILE A 50 -6.63 0.85 5.18
CA ILE A 50 -6.56 2.17 5.81
C ILE A 50 -7.95 2.79 5.90
N ALA A 51 -8.70 2.76 4.79
CA ALA A 51 -10.05 3.32 4.73
C ALA A 51 -10.98 2.60 5.69
N GLU A 52 -10.99 1.27 5.65
CA GLU A 52 -11.88 0.49 6.50
C GLU A 52 -11.56 0.66 7.98
N GLY A 53 -10.28 0.68 8.34
CA GLY A 53 -9.87 0.94 9.70
C GLY A 53 -10.31 2.31 10.19
N PHE A 54 -10.18 3.32 9.34
CA PHE A 54 -10.59 4.68 9.67
C PHE A 54 -12.11 4.77 9.90
N GLU A 55 -12.91 4.11 9.05
CA GLU A 55 -14.35 4.13 9.17
C GLU A 55 -14.84 3.37 10.43
N ARG A 56 -14.08 2.38 10.89
CA ARG A 56 -14.45 1.54 12.04
C ARG A 56 -13.72 1.93 13.32
N LYS A 57 -13.11 3.10 13.39
CA LYS A 57 -12.27 3.49 14.53
C LYS A 57 -13.06 3.87 15.77
N LYS A 58 -13.92 3.00 16.24
CA LYS A 58 -14.61 3.19 17.51
C LYS A 58 -13.68 2.98 18.70
N GLY A 59 -12.56 2.25 18.50
CA GLY A 59 -11.54 2.03 19.47
C GLY A 59 -10.20 1.85 18.77
N SER A 60 -9.13 2.14 19.48
CA SER A 60 -7.79 2.10 18.91
C SER A 60 -7.39 0.70 18.45
N LYS A 61 -7.87 -0.35 19.12
CA LYS A 61 -7.52 -1.73 18.75
C LYS A 61 -8.07 -2.16 17.41
N GLU A 62 -9.31 -1.75 17.08
CA GLU A 62 -9.92 -2.06 15.80
C GLU A 62 -9.15 -1.37 14.67
N PHE A 63 -8.87 -0.07 14.84
CA PHE A 63 -8.10 0.70 13.87
C PHE A 63 -6.70 0.11 13.71
N GLU A 64 -6.04 -0.18 14.83
CA GLU A 64 -4.71 -0.78 14.83
C GLU A 64 -4.66 -2.07 14.01
N ARG A 65 -5.66 -2.95 14.16
CA ARG A 65 -5.71 -4.22 13.43
C ARG A 65 -5.70 -4.00 11.93
N PHE A 66 -6.53 -3.08 11.42
CA PHE A 66 -6.58 -2.78 9.99
C PHE A 66 -5.28 -2.15 9.49
N LEU A 67 -4.65 -1.31 10.31
CA LEU A 67 -3.36 -0.71 9.94
C LEU A 67 -2.25 -1.77 9.84
N TYR A 68 -2.26 -2.78 10.72
CA TYR A 68 -1.31 -3.89 10.61
C TYR A 68 -1.53 -4.70 9.33
N ILE A 69 -2.79 -4.93 8.95
CA ILE A 69 -3.09 -5.62 7.68
C ILE A 69 -2.55 -4.80 6.50
N ALA A 70 -2.79 -3.50 6.51
CA ALA A 70 -2.27 -2.60 5.47
C ALA A 70 -0.74 -2.67 5.41
N LYS A 71 -0.07 -2.68 6.56
CA LYS A 71 1.39 -2.76 6.63
C LYS A 71 1.91 -4.07 6.04
N GLY A 72 1.24 -5.18 6.33
CA GLY A 72 1.57 -6.48 5.74
C GLY A 72 1.42 -6.47 4.22
N SER A 73 0.34 -5.84 3.72
CA SER A 73 0.12 -5.72 2.27
C SER A 73 1.20 -4.87 1.60
N ALA A 74 1.66 -3.80 2.26
CA ALA A 74 2.77 -2.99 1.74
C ALA A 74 4.05 -3.82 1.65
N GLY A 75 4.30 -4.67 2.63
CA GLY A 75 5.44 -5.60 2.61
C GLY A 75 5.32 -6.61 1.47
N GLU A 76 4.12 -7.09 1.20
CA GLU A 76 3.89 -8.02 0.09
C GLU A 76 4.18 -7.35 -1.25
N VAL A 77 3.68 -6.14 -1.48
CA VAL A 77 3.98 -5.40 -2.71
C VAL A 77 5.49 -5.22 -2.85
N ARG A 78 6.17 -4.78 -1.80
CA ARG A 78 7.61 -4.55 -1.83
C ARG A 78 8.36 -5.85 -2.16
N SER A 79 7.97 -6.96 -1.57
CA SER A 79 8.57 -8.27 -1.85
C SER A 79 8.42 -8.65 -3.31
N MET A 80 7.21 -8.47 -3.87
CA MET A 80 6.93 -8.84 -5.26
C MET A 80 7.66 -7.95 -6.26
N LEU A 81 7.97 -6.70 -5.90
CA LEU A 81 8.71 -5.80 -6.79
C LEU A 81 10.10 -6.32 -7.11
N TYR A 82 10.75 -7.03 -6.18
CA TYR A 82 12.05 -7.66 -6.47
C TYR A 82 11.95 -8.68 -7.59
N LEU A 83 10.92 -9.54 -7.55
CA LEU A 83 10.69 -10.51 -8.63
C LEU A 83 10.28 -9.84 -9.93
N ALA A 84 9.42 -8.82 -9.84
CA ALA A 84 8.96 -8.09 -11.02
C ALA A 84 10.15 -7.51 -11.81
N LYS A 85 11.12 -6.97 -11.10
CA LYS A 85 12.35 -6.46 -11.70
C LYS A 85 13.13 -7.60 -12.38
N GLU A 86 13.34 -8.71 -11.68
CA GLU A 86 14.09 -9.84 -12.21
C GLU A 86 13.41 -10.44 -13.44
N PHE A 87 12.08 -10.46 -13.45
CA PHE A 87 11.32 -10.96 -14.61
C PHE A 87 11.21 -9.96 -15.75
N GLY A 88 11.68 -8.73 -15.55
CA GLY A 88 11.66 -7.70 -16.58
C GLY A 88 10.30 -7.04 -16.77
N TYR A 89 9.39 -7.14 -15.82
CA TYR A 89 8.06 -6.51 -15.91
C TYR A 89 8.12 -5.03 -15.65
N ILE A 90 9.09 -4.59 -14.86
CA ILE A 90 9.30 -3.17 -14.56
C ILE A 90 10.79 -2.86 -14.70
N SER A 91 11.11 -1.58 -14.94
CA SER A 91 12.48 -1.11 -15.00
C SER A 91 13.10 -1.05 -13.60
N ASP A 92 14.43 -0.96 -13.55
CA ASP A 92 15.16 -0.78 -12.30
C ASP A 92 14.67 0.48 -11.58
N ARG A 93 14.45 1.56 -12.33
CA ARG A 93 13.99 2.83 -11.78
C ARG A 93 12.59 2.73 -11.20
N GLU A 94 11.68 2.09 -11.93
CA GLU A 94 10.32 1.85 -11.43
C GLU A 94 10.37 1.01 -10.15
N CYS A 95 11.19 -0.02 -10.13
CA CYS A 95 11.35 -0.86 -8.95
C CYS A 95 11.82 -0.04 -7.74
N GLU A 96 12.87 0.77 -7.91
CA GLU A 96 13.41 1.58 -6.81
C GLU A 96 12.40 2.62 -6.31
N ASN A 97 11.71 3.29 -7.23
CA ASN A 97 10.71 4.30 -6.86
C ASN A 97 9.53 3.66 -6.13
N ASN A 98 9.06 2.52 -6.61
CA ASN A 98 7.93 1.83 -5.99
C ASN A 98 8.30 1.29 -4.61
N LYS A 99 9.51 0.73 -4.46
CA LYS A 99 9.99 0.27 -3.15
C LYS A 99 10.09 1.41 -2.15
N ALA A 100 10.59 2.56 -2.59
CA ALA A 100 10.70 3.74 -1.73
C ALA A 100 9.31 4.17 -1.24
N LEU A 101 8.31 4.15 -2.11
CA LEU A 101 6.94 4.50 -1.74
C LEU A 101 6.35 3.47 -0.77
N CYS A 102 6.58 2.18 -1.00
CA CYS A 102 6.17 1.13 -0.06
C CYS A 102 6.79 1.34 1.33
N LEU A 103 8.06 1.70 1.39
CA LEU A 103 8.74 1.96 2.66
C LEU A 103 8.17 3.19 3.36
N LYS A 104 7.90 4.26 2.60
CA LYS A 104 7.27 5.46 3.15
C LYS A 104 5.91 5.12 3.77
N ILE A 105 5.09 4.38 3.04
CA ILE A 105 3.77 3.94 3.52
C ILE A 105 3.93 3.10 4.79
N SER A 106 4.83 2.13 4.77
CA SER A 106 5.05 1.23 5.90
C SER A 106 5.51 1.98 7.15
N ARG A 107 6.43 2.93 7.00
CA ARG A 107 6.91 3.76 8.12
C ARG A 107 5.81 4.64 8.69
N THR A 108 5.00 5.24 7.81
CA THR A 108 3.88 6.07 8.25
C THR A 108 2.84 5.23 8.99
N LEU A 109 2.55 4.02 8.49
CA LEU A 109 1.66 3.08 9.17
C LEU A 109 2.19 2.73 10.56
N TYR A 110 3.46 2.41 10.65
CA TYR A 110 4.08 2.06 11.92
C TYR A 110 3.99 3.21 12.92
N GLY A 111 4.27 4.44 12.47
CA GLY A 111 4.17 5.62 13.32
C GLY A 111 2.75 5.85 13.81
N LEU A 112 1.76 5.66 12.93
CA LEU A 112 0.36 5.80 13.29
C LEU A 112 -0.07 4.73 14.29
N ILE A 113 0.31 3.48 14.06
CA ILE A 113 0.05 2.38 15.00
C ILE A 113 0.64 2.70 16.37
N SER A 114 1.88 3.18 16.40
CA SER A 114 2.58 3.48 17.65
C SER A 114 1.94 4.63 18.44
N SER A 115 1.19 5.49 17.74
CA SER A 115 0.52 6.64 18.38
C SER A 115 -0.86 6.32 18.95
N LEU A 116 -1.38 5.12 18.70
CA LEU A 116 -2.72 4.73 19.17
C LEU A 116 -2.78 4.29 20.62
#